data_13189ff08b80fa3a53078aa1daaa597a
#
_entry.id   13189ff08b80fa3a53078aa1daaa597a
#
_cell.length_a   1.000
_cell.length_b   1.000
_cell.length_c   1.000
_cell.angle_alpha   90.00
_cell.angle_beta   90.00
_cell.angle_gamma   90.00
#
_symmetry.space_group_name_H-M   'P 1'
#
loop_
_entity.id
_entity.type
_entity.pdbx_description
1 polymer ?
#
loop_
_entity_poly.entity_id
_entity_poly.type
_entity_poly.pdbx_seq_one_letter_code
_entity_poly.pdbx_strand_id
1 'polypeptide(L)'
;GKLQVIEPLPEPPRGAIGTELGEGILRGGNMTMLSMLSGTPYFLEDASWEDTLLFIEDVGEAPYKLDRMLQQFRLSGLLSRIKGLVIGTFIDCEGDDDERDYDLGYEALRYMEENRDPELLEPFVCYVPTGHGTPHQTLPLGAMINFRYISNTIIVHPYTK
;
A
#
# COMPACT_ATOMS: atom_id res chain seq x y z
N GLY A 1 -13.79 15.90 -9.04
CA GLY A 1 -12.96 16.02 -7.85
C GLY A 1 -11.73 16.85 -8.17
N LYS A 2 -11.09 17.39 -7.15
CA LYS A 2 -9.82 18.12 -7.36
C LYS A 2 -8.70 17.11 -7.52
N LEU A 3 -7.80 17.37 -8.47
CA LEU A 3 -6.53 16.68 -8.63
C LEU A 3 -5.71 16.87 -7.34
N GLN A 4 -5.18 15.79 -6.79
CA GLN A 4 -4.22 15.84 -5.70
C GLN A 4 -2.85 15.45 -6.25
N VAL A 5 -1.85 16.25 -5.94
CA VAL A 5 -0.46 16.01 -6.33
C VAL A 5 0.31 15.66 -5.07
N ILE A 6 1.05 14.55 -5.10
CA ILE A 6 1.90 14.07 -4.00
C ILE A 6 3.35 14.16 -4.46
N GLU A 7 4.09 15.07 -3.88
CA GLU A 7 5.51 15.29 -4.16
C GLU A 7 6.24 15.94 -2.96
N PRO A 8 7.55 15.79 -2.84
CA PRO A 8 8.34 14.78 -3.56
C PRO A 8 8.02 13.37 -3.04
N LEU A 9 8.20 12.37 -3.89
CA LEU A 9 8.14 10.99 -3.45
C LEU A 9 9.44 10.61 -2.76
N PRO A 10 9.40 9.83 -1.67
CA PRO A 10 10.62 9.32 -1.02
C PRO A 10 11.40 8.40 -1.95
N GLU A 11 10.73 7.62 -2.76
CA GLU A 11 11.32 6.76 -3.79
C GLU A 11 10.33 6.51 -4.94
N PRO A 12 10.85 6.09 -6.14
CA PRO A 12 9.98 5.77 -7.26
C PRO A 12 9.14 4.52 -6.98
N PRO A 13 7.94 4.39 -7.59
CA PRO A 13 7.14 3.17 -7.51
C PRO A 13 7.90 1.95 -8.05
N ARG A 14 7.58 0.77 -7.52
CA ARG A 14 8.10 -0.53 -7.94
C ARG A 14 6.97 -1.37 -8.56
N GLY A 15 7.31 -2.28 -9.45
CA GLY A 15 6.34 -3.14 -10.15
C GLY A 15 5.89 -2.54 -11.46
N ALA A 16 4.60 -2.22 -11.61
CA ALA A 16 4.01 -1.72 -12.85
C ALA A 16 4.86 -0.67 -13.58
N ILE A 17 5.06 -0.88 -14.87
CA ILE A 17 5.90 -0.03 -15.73
C ILE A 17 5.03 1.01 -16.42
N GLY A 18 5.41 2.29 -16.32
CA GLY A 18 4.77 3.38 -17.06
C GLY A 18 4.21 4.50 -16.16
N THR A 19 3.40 5.35 -16.78
CA THR A 19 2.80 6.50 -16.09
C THR A 19 1.51 6.17 -15.35
N GLU A 20 0.80 5.13 -15.76
CA GLU A 20 -0.42 4.65 -15.11
C GLU A 20 -0.04 3.52 -14.15
N LEU A 21 -0.14 3.76 -12.85
CA LEU A 21 0.11 2.72 -11.84
C LEU A 21 -1.12 1.84 -11.67
N GLY A 22 -2.31 2.43 -11.63
CA GLY A 22 -3.56 1.69 -11.54
C GLY A 22 -4.68 2.50 -10.91
N GLU A 23 -5.90 1.97 -11.06
CA GLU A 23 -7.10 2.51 -10.43
C GLU A 23 -7.73 1.51 -9.50
N GLY A 24 -8.33 1.98 -8.43
CA GLY A 24 -9.02 1.15 -7.47
C GLY A 24 -9.58 1.94 -6.31
N ILE A 25 -10.27 1.25 -5.42
CA ILE A 25 -10.78 1.85 -4.20
C ILE A 25 -9.64 1.85 -3.18
N LEU A 26 -9.27 3.05 -2.71
CA LEU A 26 -8.25 3.19 -1.68
C LEU A 26 -8.82 2.74 -0.32
N ARG A 27 -8.25 1.69 0.23
CA ARG A 27 -8.62 1.15 1.55
C ARG A 27 -7.38 0.92 2.37
N GLY A 28 -7.51 0.94 3.68
CA GLY A 28 -6.37 0.64 4.55
C GLY A 28 -6.27 1.59 5.73
N GLY A 29 -5.07 1.67 6.29
CA GLY A 29 -4.73 2.47 7.46
C GLY A 29 -3.52 1.91 8.18
N ASN A 30 -3.50 2.02 9.52
CA ASN A 30 -2.43 1.48 10.33
C ASN A 30 -2.33 -0.05 10.17
N MET A 31 -1.14 -0.55 9.86
CA MET A 31 -0.90 -1.96 9.50
C MET A 31 -1.16 -2.91 10.67
N THR A 32 -0.77 -2.51 11.89
CA THR A 32 -1.06 -3.26 13.12
C THR A 32 -2.57 -3.41 13.31
N MET A 33 -3.34 -2.34 13.17
CA MET A 33 -4.79 -2.38 13.31
C MET A 33 -5.44 -3.24 12.23
N LEU A 34 -5.00 -3.14 11.00
CA LEU A 34 -5.49 -3.98 9.90
C LEU A 34 -5.21 -5.46 10.16
N SER A 35 -4.01 -5.80 10.64
CA SER A 35 -3.66 -7.18 10.95
C SER A 35 -4.53 -7.78 12.07
N MET A 36 -4.86 -6.97 13.09
CA MET A 36 -5.76 -7.38 14.17
C MET A 36 -7.20 -7.63 13.71
N LEU A 37 -7.66 -6.92 12.69
CA LEU A 37 -8.99 -7.11 12.11
C LEU A 37 -9.09 -8.37 11.24
N SER A 38 -7.95 -8.89 10.77
CA SER A 38 -7.92 -10.08 9.91
C SER A 38 -8.60 -11.27 10.57
N GLY A 39 -9.55 -11.89 9.88
CA GLY A 39 -10.39 -12.97 10.40
C GLY A 39 -11.56 -12.53 11.28
N THR A 40 -11.83 -11.24 11.36
CA THR A 40 -13.04 -10.70 12.02
C THR A 40 -14.06 -10.21 11.00
N PRO A 41 -15.35 -10.10 11.35
CA PRO A 41 -16.38 -9.53 10.46
C PRO A 41 -16.15 -8.06 10.06
N TYR A 42 -15.18 -7.40 10.68
CA TYR A 42 -14.83 -6.00 10.40
C TYR A 42 -13.71 -5.84 9.37
N PHE A 43 -13.06 -6.95 9.02
CA PHE A 43 -12.01 -6.96 8.01
C PHE A 43 -12.62 -7.09 6.62
N LEU A 44 -13.13 -6.01 6.07
CA LEU A 44 -13.52 -5.81 4.65
C LEU A 44 -13.95 -7.09 3.87
N GLU A 45 -14.71 -8.00 4.53
CA GLU A 45 -15.09 -9.31 3.96
C GLU A 45 -15.93 -9.16 2.68
N ASP A 46 -16.72 -8.07 2.59
CA ASP A 46 -17.54 -7.74 1.42
C ASP A 46 -16.79 -6.91 0.36
N ALA A 47 -15.51 -6.64 0.57
CA ALA A 47 -14.74 -5.86 -0.38
C ALA A 47 -14.26 -6.73 -1.53
N SER A 48 -14.44 -6.26 -2.75
CA SER A 48 -13.67 -6.77 -3.89
C SER A 48 -12.21 -6.37 -3.69
N TRP A 49 -11.38 -7.28 -3.22
CA TRP A 49 -9.94 -7.05 -3.07
C TRP A 49 -9.28 -6.79 -4.42
N GLU A 50 -9.83 -7.36 -5.47
CA GLU A 50 -9.38 -7.17 -6.86
C GLU A 50 -9.50 -5.71 -7.32
N ASP A 51 -10.37 -4.92 -6.67
CA ASP A 51 -10.51 -3.48 -6.90
C ASP A 51 -9.82 -2.61 -5.85
N THR A 52 -9.01 -3.19 -4.99
CA THR A 52 -8.42 -2.46 -3.85
C THR A 52 -7.00 -2.00 -4.14
N LEU A 53 -6.76 -0.73 -3.83
CA LEU A 53 -5.45 -0.16 -3.57
C LEU A 53 -5.28 -0.10 -2.05
N LEU A 54 -4.42 -0.97 -1.50
CA LEU A 54 -4.25 -1.08 -0.06
C LEU A 54 -3.26 -0.04 0.45
N PHE A 55 -3.71 0.85 1.32
CA PHE A 55 -2.84 1.79 2.03
C PHE A 55 -2.43 1.20 3.38
N ILE A 56 -1.13 1.25 3.69
CA ILE A 56 -0.60 0.87 5.00
C ILE A 56 0.41 1.89 5.50
N GLU A 57 0.42 2.11 6.79
CA GLU A 57 1.40 2.90 7.53
C GLU A 57 1.50 2.37 8.95
N ASP A 58 2.57 2.67 9.67
CA ASP A 58 2.66 2.28 11.09
C ASP A 58 3.64 3.19 11.87
N VAL A 59 3.67 3.00 13.19
CA VAL A 59 4.56 3.71 14.10
C VAL A 59 5.04 2.79 15.22
N GLY A 60 6.36 2.79 15.49
CA GLY A 60 6.95 2.09 16.63
C GLY A 60 6.98 0.56 16.52
N GLU A 61 6.83 0.02 15.33
CA GLU A 61 6.85 -1.43 15.09
C GLU A 61 8.19 -1.88 14.51
N ALA A 62 8.84 -2.83 15.17
CA ALA A 62 10.10 -3.39 14.70
C ALA A 62 9.94 -4.15 13.38
N PRO A 63 10.98 -4.22 12.50
CA PRO A 63 10.90 -4.86 11.18
C PRO A 63 10.37 -6.29 11.20
N TYR A 64 10.79 -7.11 12.16
CA TYR A 64 10.29 -8.48 12.28
C TYR A 64 8.79 -8.58 12.59
N LYS A 65 8.20 -7.55 13.21
CA LYS A 65 6.74 -7.48 13.44
C LYS A 65 6.03 -7.07 12.14
N LEU A 66 6.60 -6.12 11.40
CA LEU A 66 6.08 -5.73 10.08
C LEU A 66 6.08 -6.93 9.14
N ASP A 67 7.18 -7.71 9.11
CA ASP A 67 7.25 -8.95 8.33
C ASP A 67 6.15 -9.94 8.74
N ARG A 68 5.92 -10.15 10.03
CA ARG A 68 4.84 -11.05 10.50
C ARG A 68 3.45 -10.60 10.04
N MET A 69 3.17 -9.31 10.09
CA MET A 69 1.89 -8.76 9.60
C MET A 69 1.78 -8.90 8.08
N LEU A 70 2.87 -8.67 7.36
CA LEU A 70 2.91 -8.87 5.92
C LEU A 70 2.71 -10.35 5.55
N GLN A 71 3.31 -11.29 6.29
CA GLN A 71 3.08 -12.73 6.14
C GLN A 71 1.61 -13.09 6.41
N GLN A 72 0.97 -12.47 7.38
CA GLN A 72 -0.45 -12.69 7.64
C GLN A 72 -1.30 -12.25 6.44
N PHE A 73 -1.02 -11.09 5.85
CA PHE A 73 -1.70 -10.62 4.64
C PHE A 73 -1.44 -11.53 3.44
N ARG A 74 -0.21 -12.04 3.31
CA ARG A 74 0.14 -13.04 2.29
C ARG A 74 -0.66 -14.34 2.47
N LEU A 75 -0.64 -14.93 3.67
CA LEU A 75 -1.29 -16.21 3.96
C LEU A 75 -2.82 -16.15 3.88
N SER A 76 -3.41 -14.99 4.14
CA SER A 76 -4.85 -14.75 3.92
C SER A 76 -5.23 -14.59 2.44
N GLY A 77 -4.26 -14.56 1.53
CA GLY A 77 -4.48 -14.32 0.11
C GLY A 77 -4.80 -12.87 -0.23
N LEU A 78 -4.67 -11.94 0.72
CA LEU A 78 -4.95 -10.52 0.49
C LEU A 78 -3.99 -9.92 -0.56
N LEU A 79 -2.68 -10.14 -0.38
CA LEU A 79 -1.66 -9.50 -1.21
C LEU A 79 -1.74 -9.94 -2.68
N SER A 80 -2.05 -11.19 -2.96
CA SER A 80 -2.17 -11.68 -4.35
C SER A 80 -3.42 -11.18 -5.08
N ARG A 81 -4.38 -10.60 -4.35
CA ARG A 81 -5.65 -10.13 -4.91
C ARG A 81 -5.73 -8.62 -5.10
N ILE A 82 -5.01 -7.83 -4.33
CA ILE A 82 -5.04 -6.37 -4.43
C ILE A 82 -4.36 -5.87 -5.72
N LYS A 83 -4.82 -4.73 -6.24
CA LYS A 83 -4.23 -4.10 -7.43
C LYS A 83 -2.87 -3.46 -7.15
N GLY A 84 -2.72 -2.87 -5.98
CA GLY A 84 -1.48 -2.18 -5.61
C GLY A 84 -1.40 -1.93 -4.11
N LEU A 85 -0.19 -1.66 -3.66
CA LEU A 85 0.12 -1.30 -2.28
C LEU A 85 0.65 0.13 -2.23
N VAL A 86 0.00 0.94 -1.39
CA VAL A 86 0.37 2.32 -1.11
C VAL A 86 0.98 2.36 0.28
N ILE A 87 2.28 2.56 0.37
CA ILE A 87 3.03 2.57 1.62
C ILE A 87 3.14 4.02 2.09
N GLY A 88 2.60 4.28 3.26
CA GLY A 88 2.75 5.54 3.98
C GLY A 88 4.07 5.65 4.72
N THR A 89 4.13 6.56 5.67
CA THR A 89 5.32 6.75 6.49
C THR A 89 5.32 5.75 7.64
N PHE A 90 6.41 5.01 7.78
CA PHE A 90 6.68 4.15 8.91
C PHE A 90 7.66 4.89 9.84
N ILE A 91 7.18 5.33 11.00
CA ILE A 91 7.95 6.13 11.97
C ILE A 91 8.42 5.23 13.10
N ASP A 92 9.69 5.39 13.49
CA ASP A 92 10.31 4.59 14.56
C ASP A 92 10.14 3.07 14.34
N CYS A 93 10.16 2.65 13.07
CA CYS A 93 10.03 1.26 12.64
C CYS A 93 11.37 0.67 12.18
N GLU A 94 12.45 1.41 12.33
CA GLU A 94 13.81 0.95 12.03
C GLU A 94 14.23 -0.05 13.12
N GLY A 95 14.79 -1.17 12.67
CA GLY A 95 15.36 -2.17 13.57
C GLY A 95 16.74 -1.82 14.06
N ASP A 96 17.30 -2.70 14.86
CA ASP A 96 18.72 -2.72 15.18
C ASP A 96 19.58 -2.93 13.92
N ASP A 97 20.91 -2.81 14.03
CA ASP A 97 21.82 -2.86 12.88
C ASP A 97 21.63 -4.10 11.99
N ASP A 98 21.25 -5.23 12.56
CA ASP A 98 21.03 -6.49 11.85
C ASP A 98 19.68 -6.54 11.08
N GLU A 99 18.77 -5.63 11.34
CA GLU A 99 17.42 -5.58 10.73
C GLU A 99 17.25 -4.41 9.75
N ARG A 100 18.26 -3.57 9.57
CA ARG A 100 18.20 -2.36 8.73
C ARG A 100 17.98 -2.63 7.24
N ASP A 101 18.27 -3.83 6.77
CA ASP A 101 18.13 -4.21 5.36
C ASP A 101 16.73 -4.71 5.01
N TYR A 102 15.77 -4.67 5.96
CA TYR A 102 14.39 -5.09 5.68
C TYR A 102 13.68 -4.07 4.80
N ASP A 103 13.34 -4.46 3.58
CA ASP A 103 12.61 -3.66 2.62
C ASP A 103 11.16 -4.15 2.51
N LEU A 104 10.27 -3.52 3.26
CA LEU A 104 8.84 -3.85 3.29
C LEU A 104 8.20 -3.84 1.89
N GLY A 105 8.56 -2.86 1.07
CA GLY A 105 7.99 -2.73 -0.26
C GLY A 105 8.46 -3.81 -1.22
N TYR A 106 9.73 -4.21 -1.13
CA TYR A 106 10.26 -5.32 -1.91
C TYR A 106 9.58 -6.65 -1.54
N GLU A 107 9.50 -6.94 -0.24
CA GLU A 107 8.85 -8.17 0.23
C GLU A 107 7.35 -8.19 -0.11
N ALA A 108 6.67 -7.06 0.03
CA ALA A 108 5.27 -6.94 -0.32
C ALA A 108 5.05 -7.22 -1.82
N LEU A 109 5.85 -6.61 -2.71
CA LEU A 109 5.74 -6.83 -4.15
C LEU A 109 5.94 -8.30 -4.51
N ARG A 110 6.97 -8.92 -3.95
CA ARG A 110 7.24 -10.35 -4.14
C ARG A 110 6.06 -11.22 -3.71
N TYR A 111 5.41 -10.91 -2.58
CA TYR A 111 4.24 -11.65 -2.11
C TYR A 111 2.98 -11.36 -2.93
N MET A 112 2.85 -10.16 -3.50
CA MET A 112 1.74 -9.82 -4.40
C MET A 112 1.80 -10.60 -5.70
N GLU A 113 3.00 -10.93 -6.19
CA GLU A 113 3.22 -11.73 -7.40
C GLU A 113 2.99 -13.24 -7.15
N GLU A 114 3.17 -13.70 -5.91
CA GLU A 114 2.93 -15.09 -5.55
C GLU A 114 1.45 -15.49 -5.71
N ASN A 115 1.18 -16.56 -6.46
CA ASN A 115 -0.18 -17.08 -6.67
C ASN A 115 -1.19 -16.05 -7.21
N ARG A 116 -0.68 -14.99 -7.84
CA ARG A 116 -1.52 -13.98 -8.47
C ARG A 116 -2.24 -14.55 -9.68
N ASP A 117 -3.52 -14.20 -9.81
CA ASP A 117 -4.28 -14.53 -11.01
C ASP A 117 -3.66 -13.83 -12.22
N PRO A 118 -3.27 -14.56 -13.28
CA PRO A 118 -2.66 -13.98 -14.48
C PRO A 118 -3.58 -13.03 -15.27
N GLU A 119 -4.87 -13.02 -14.99
CA GLU A 119 -5.82 -12.07 -15.57
C GLU A 119 -5.81 -10.70 -14.85
N LEU A 120 -5.24 -10.63 -13.66
CA LEU A 120 -5.06 -9.36 -12.96
C LEU A 120 -3.88 -8.59 -13.53
N LEU A 121 -4.00 -7.25 -13.53
CA LEU A 121 -2.88 -6.38 -13.90
C LEU A 121 -1.69 -6.60 -12.97
N GLU A 122 -0.47 -6.36 -13.48
CA GLU A 122 0.73 -6.42 -12.66
C GLU A 122 0.60 -5.51 -11.43
N PRO A 123 0.98 -6.00 -10.25
CA PRO A 123 0.87 -5.23 -9.03
C PRO A 123 1.94 -4.13 -8.99
N PHE A 124 1.68 -3.11 -8.19
CA PHE A 124 2.67 -2.07 -7.93
C PHE A 124 2.75 -1.74 -6.44
N VAL A 125 3.89 -1.21 -6.04
CA VAL A 125 4.12 -0.61 -4.72
C VAL A 125 4.54 0.84 -4.93
N CYS A 126 3.91 1.76 -4.23
CA CYS A 126 4.30 3.16 -4.23
C CYS A 126 4.33 3.74 -2.82
N TYR A 127 5.16 4.74 -2.61
CA TYR A 127 5.37 5.37 -1.31
C TYR A 127 4.77 6.78 -1.31
N VAL A 128 4.07 7.12 -0.24
CA VAL A 128 3.43 8.43 -0.09
C VAL A 128 3.72 9.01 1.29
N PRO A 129 3.94 10.32 1.43
CA PRO A 129 4.22 10.93 2.72
C PRO A 129 2.89 11.13 3.48
N THR A 130 2.34 10.05 3.99
CA THR A 130 1.05 9.99 4.70
C THR A 130 1.14 8.99 5.85
N GLY A 131 0.52 9.27 6.96
CA GLY A 131 0.54 8.45 8.19
C GLY A 131 0.89 9.33 9.39
N HIS A 132 1.68 8.81 10.33
CA HIS A 132 2.08 9.53 11.54
C HIS A 132 3.24 10.53 11.32
N GLY A 133 3.85 10.55 10.14
CA GLY A 133 5.02 11.39 9.84
C GLY A 133 4.70 12.81 9.36
N THR A 134 5.76 13.59 9.17
CA THR A 134 5.72 14.94 8.60
C THR A 134 6.71 14.99 7.43
N PRO A 135 6.32 15.49 6.22
CA PRO A 135 5.03 16.10 5.87
C PRO A 135 3.89 15.06 5.83
N HIS A 136 2.65 15.53 5.95
CA HIS A 136 1.47 14.67 5.91
C HIS A 136 0.55 15.08 4.75
N GLN A 137 0.30 14.15 3.84
CA GLN A 137 -0.65 14.31 2.74
C GLN A 137 -1.98 13.63 3.08
N THR A 138 -3.08 14.26 2.75
CA THR A 138 -4.41 13.67 2.95
C THR A 138 -4.73 12.69 1.83
N LEU A 139 -5.18 11.47 2.17
CA LEU A 139 -5.62 10.48 1.20
C LEU A 139 -7.14 10.25 1.30
N PRO A 140 -7.84 10.12 0.16
CA PRO A 140 -9.30 9.93 0.14
C PRO A 140 -9.68 8.47 0.35
N LEU A 141 -9.55 7.93 1.57
CA LEU A 141 -9.94 6.55 1.88
C LEU A 141 -11.42 6.30 1.54
N GLY A 142 -11.70 5.14 0.98
CA GLY A 142 -13.02 4.72 0.52
C GLY A 142 -13.40 5.24 -0.88
N ALA A 143 -12.59 6.12 -1.47
CA ALA A 143 -12.85 6.63 -2.82
C ALA A 143 -12.23 5.73 -3.89
N MET A 144 -12.88 5.68 -5.06
CA MET A 144 -12.26 5.18 -6.29
C MET A 144 -11.25 6.23 -6.75
N ILE A 145 -10.00 5.83 -6.93
CA ILE A 145 -8.91 6.71 -7.34
C ILE A 145 -8.09 6.07 -8.46
N ASN A 146 -7.42 6.91 -9.22
CA ASN A 146 -6.41 6.50 -10.18
C ASN A 146 -5.07 7.08 -9.73
N PHE A 147 -4.05 6.23 -9.64
CA PHE A 147 -2.67 6.60 -9.35
C PHE A 147 -1.88 6.70 -10.66
N ARG A 148 -1.29 7.87 -10.88
CA ARG A 148 -0.40 8.12 -12.02
C ARG A 148 0.95 8.60 -11.51
N TYR A 149 2.02 8.03 -12.05
CA TYR A 149 3.38 8.45 -11.73
C TYR A 149 3.99 9.23 -12.90
N ILE A 150 4.28 10.50 -12.68
CA ILE A 150 4.85 11.39 -13.69
C ILE A 150 5.94 12.24 -13.04
N SER A 151 7.15 12.16 -13.56
CA SER A 151 8.27 13.03 -13.14
C SER A 151 8.49 13.06 -11.61
N ASN A 152 8.59 11.90 -11.00
CA ASN A 152 8.75 11.74 -9.53
C ASN A 152 7.58 12.27 -8.69
N THR A 153 6.39 12.27 -9.27
CA THR A 153 5.18 12.78 -8.66
C THR A 153 4.06 11.76 -8.83
N ILE A 154 3.30 11.49 -7.77
CA ILE A 154 2.04 10.74 -7.88
C ILE A 154 0.89 11.72 -8.00
N ILE A 155 0.06 11.51 -9.00
CA ILE A 155 -1.16 12.26 -9.22
C ILE A 155 -2.32 11.34 -8.86
N VAL A 156 -3.10 11.76 -7.87
CA VAL A 156 -4.30 11.05 -7.42
C VAL A 156 -5.51 11.72 -8.02
N HIS A 157 -6.21 11.01 -8.87
CA HIS A 157 -7.47 11.46 -9.45
C HIS A 157 -8.63 10.79 -8.72
N PRO A 158 -9.43 11.51 -7.92
CA PRO A 158 -10.70 10.96 -7.44
C PRO A 158 -11.61 10.74 -8.63
N TYR A 159 -12.13 9.53 -8.74
CA TYR A 159 -13.08 9.20 -9.79
C TYR A 159 -14.40 9.93 -9.50
N THR A 160 -14.79 10.84 -10.35
CA THR A 160 -16.16 11.40 -10.35
C THR A 160 -16.97 10.63 -11.39
N LYS A 161 -17.96 9.87 -10.91
CA LYS A 161 -18.99 9.32 -11.81
C LYS A 161 -19.78 10.45 -12.45
#